data_fab0b067b92b15e4b228f38c8b84a15f
#
_entry.id   fab0b067b92b15e4b228f38c8b84a15f
#
_cell.length_a   1.000
_cell.length_b   1.000
_cell.length_c   1.000
_cell.angle_alpha   90.00
_cell.angle_beta   90.00
_cell.angle_gamma   90.00
#
_symmetry.space_group_name_H-M   'P 1'
#
loop_
_entity.id
_entity.type
_entity.pdbx_description
1 polymer ?
#
loop_
_entity_poly.entity_id
_entity_poly.type
_entity_poly.pdbx_seq_one_letter_code
_entity_poly.pdbx_strand_id
1 'polypeptide(L)'
;MLNQFSRTQLLFGKEAMERLYNARVAVFGVGGVGGYTVEALARSGIGTLDLIDDDKVCLTNLNRQILATHKTVGKYKVDVAEERIHDINPDAVVNTYKTFYMPDTADQFDFSQYDYVVDAIDTVKGKLELVMQAQATGTPIISCMGAGNKLDASALEVADIYDTSVCPLARVMRAELRKRGVKHLKVVYSKEPALTPIDDMTISCGTCLLYTSPSPRDPKTS
;
A
#
# COMPACT_ATOMS: atom_id res chain seq x y z
N MET A 1 3.25 -32.23 -9.43
CA MET A 1 2.96 -32.38 -7.99
C MET A 1 2.00 -31.26 -7.60
N LEU A 2 0.98 -31.52 -6.77
CA LEU A 2 0.06 -30.46 -6.31
C LEU A 2 0.80 -29.55 -5.30
N ASN A 3 0.58 -28.24 -5.41
CA ASN A 3 1.11 -27.24 -4.46
C ASN A 3 0.01 -26.21 -4.14
N GLN A 4 0.32 -25.23 -3.26
CA GLN A 4 -0.61 -24.19 -2.80
C GLN A 4 -1.18 -23.33 -3.93
N PHE A 5 -0.51 -23.26 -5.09
CA PHE A 5 -0.92 -22.44 -6.24
C PHE A 5 -1.62 -23.25 -7.37
N SER A 6 -1.84 -24.55 -7.17
CA SER A 6 -2.38 -25.42 -8.24
C SER A 6 -3.71 -24.95 -8.78
N ARG A 7 -4.60 -24.39 -7.93
CA ARG A 7 -5.90 -23.85 -8.39
C ARG A 7 -5.73 -22.58 -9.22
N THR A 8 -4.80 -21.71 -8.84
CA THR A 8 -4.46 -20.51 -9.63
C THR A 8 -3.88 -20.90 -10.98
N GLN A 9 -3.03 -21.92 -11.01
CA GLN A 9 -2.46 -22.45 -12.27
C GLN A 9 -3.52 -23.03 -13.21
N LEU A 10 -4.61 -23.62 -12.70
CA LEU A 10 -5.71 -24.09 -13.53
C LEU A 10 -6.41 -22.97 -14.29
N LEU A 11 -6.41 -21.74 -13.74
CA LEU A 11 -7.04 -20.58 -14.37
C LEU A 11 -6.08 -19.84 -15.31
N PHE A 12 -4.84 -19.63 -14.90
CA PHE A 12 -3.90 -18.79 -15.64
C PHE A 12 -2.91 -19.57 -16.52
N GLY A 13 -2.78 -20.88 -16.29
CA GLY A 13 -1.82 -21.72 -16.98
C GLY A 13 -0.41 -21.65 -16.38
N LYS A 14 0.43 -22.59 -16.83
CA LYS A 14 1.79 -22.75 -16.29
C LYS A 14 2.69 -21.56 -16.59
N GLU A 15 2.64 -21.04 -17.80
CA GLU A 15 3.46 -19.92 -18.25
C GLU A 15 3.19 -18.63 -17.45
N ALA A 16 1.92 -18.34 -17.12
CA ALA A 16 1.57 -17.20 -16.29
C ALA A 16 2.05 -17.38 -14.85
N MET A 17 1.99 -18.60 -14.30
CA MET A 17 2.55 -18.89 -12.97
C MET A 17 4.06 -18.74 -12.93
N GLU A 18 4.78 -19.15 -13.98
CA GLU A 18 6.23 -18.92 -14.07
C GLU A 18 6.58 -17.43 -14.07
N ARG A 19 5.79 -16.59 -14.75
CA ARG A 19 5.96 -15.13 -14.67
C ARG A 19 5.73 -14.59 -13.27
N LEU A 20 4.71 -15.06 -12.55
CA LEU A 20 4.45 -14.65 -11.16
C LEU A 20 5.59 -15.07 -10.22
N TYR A 21 6.10 -16.29 -10.37
CA TYR A 21 7.22 -16.80 -9.55
C TYR A 21 8.53 -16.04 -9.78
N ASN A 22 8.72 -15.46 -10.95
CA ASN A 22 9.90 -14.65 -11.27
C ASN A 22 9.69 -13.15 -11.03
N ALA A 23 8.46 -12.72 -10.75
CA ALA A 23 8.16 -11.31 -10.56
C ALA A 23 8.65 -10.79 -9.21
N ARG A 24 9.14 -9.54 -9.23
CA ARG A 24 9.53 -8.77 -8.03
C ARG A 24 8.61 -7.57 -7.87
N VAL A 25 7.89 -7.52 -6.76
CA VAL A 25 6.91 -6.47 -6.45
C VAL A 25 7.32 -5.72 -5.19
N ALA A 26 7.42 -4.40 -5.29
CA ALA A 26 7.64 -3.53 -4.13
C ALA A 26 6.31 -2.99 -3.59
N VAL A 27 6.11 -3.11 -2.27
CA VAL A 27 4.94 -2.59 -1.56
C VAL A 27 5.39 -1.53 -0.56
N PHE A 28 5.08 -0.29 -0.86
CA PHE A 28 5.34 0.85 0.01
C PHE A 28 4.13 1.10 0.90
N GLY A 29 4.32 0.90 2.22
CA GLY A 29 3.28 0.93 3.23
C GLY A 29 2.63 -0.44 3.46
N VAL A 30 2.80 -1.00 4.65
CA VAL A 30 2.28 -2.34 5.04
C VAL A 30 1.21 -2.19 6.13
N GLY A 31 0.33 -1.21 5.92
CA GLY A 31 -0.77 -0.87 6.80
C GLY A 31 -2.09 -1.57 6.47
N GLY A 32 -3.21 -0.85 6.62
CA GLY A 32 -4.56 -1.37 6.36
C GLY A 32 -4.84 -1.72 4.90
N VAL A 33 -4.17 -1.07 3.96
CA VAL A 33 -4.28 -1.37 2.53
C VAL A 33 -3.17 -2.31 2.08
N GLY A 34 -1.91 -1.91 2.33
CA GLY A 34 -0.74 -2.68 1.87
C GLY A 34 -0.66 -4.08 2.50
N GLY A 35 -1.07 -4.25 3.76
CA GLY A 35 -1.07 -5.57 4.40
C GLY A 35 -1.97 -6.59 3.68
N TYR A 36 -3.17 -6.19 3.26
CA TYR A 36 -4.04 -7.06 2.44
C TYR A 36 -3.49 -7.28 1.04
N THR A 37 -2.82 -6.28 0.47
CA THR A 37 -2.16 -6.42 -0.84
C THR A 37 -1.02 -7.43 -0.76
N VAL A 38 -0.18 -7.36 0.26
CA VAL A 38 0.91 -8.33 0.52
C VAL A 38 0.36 -9.74 0.67
N GLU A 39 -0.72 -9.92 1.46
CA GLU A 39 -1.41 -11.20 1.61
C GLU A 39 -1.87 -11.77 0.26
N ALA A 40 -2.49 -10.94 -0.57
CA ALA A 40 -2.98 -11.35 -1.88
C ALA A 40 -1.83 -11.71 -2.83
N LEU A 41 -0.74 -10.94 -2.85
CA LEU A 41 0.44 -11.19 -3.68
C LEU A 41 1.14 -12.50 -3.28
N ALA A 42 1.35 -12.74 -1.97
CA ALA A 42 1.92 -13.99 -1.47
C ALA A 42 1.08 -15.20 -1.87
N ARG A 43 -0.26 -15.11 -1.75
CA ARG A 43 -1.20 -16.18 -2.16
C ARG A 43 -1.33 -16.35 -3.67
N SER A 44 -0.91 -15.38 -4.45
CA SER A 44 -0.84 -15.46 -5.91
C SER A 44 0.45 -16.08 -6.43
N GLY A 45 1.45 -16.27 -5.58
CA GLY A 45 2.72 -16.89 -5.96
C GLY A 45 3.75 -15.90 -6.50
N ILE A 46 3.71 -14.63 -6.07
CA ILE A 46 4.79 -13.69 -6.38
C ILE A 46 6.09 -14.18 -5.75
N GLY A 47 7.15 -14.23 -6.54
CA GLY A 47 8.42 -14.81 -6.12
C GLY A 47 9.26 -13.91 -5.24
N THR A 48 9.24 -12.59 -5.47
CA THR A 48 9.99 -11.63 -4.64
C THR A 48 9.10 -10.47 -4.21
N LEU A 49 9.11 -10.17 -2.91
CA LEU A 49 8.37 -9.07 -2.31
C LEU A 49 9.33 -8.16 -1.55
N ASP A 50 9.36 -6.89 -1.92
CA ASP A 50 10.06 -5.84 -1.18
C ASP A 50 9.03 -5.08 -0.35
N LEU A 51 9.18 -5.08 0.98
CA LEU A 51 8.24 -4.49 1.93
C LEU A 51 8.85 -3.28 2.61
N ILE A 52 8.25 -2.12 2.44
CA ILE A 52 8.77 -0.85 2.95
C ILE A 52 7.76 -0.22 3.92
N ASP A 53 8.08 -0.19 5.22
CA ASP A 53 7.27 0.44 6.27
C ASP A 53 8.14 0.57 7.54
N ASP A 54 8.19 1.71 8.19
CA ASP A 54 8.98 1.95 9.41
C ASP A 54 8.19 1.74 10.71
N ASP A 55 6.89 1.55 10.60
CA ASP A 55 6.01 1.43 11.75
C ASP A 55 6.10 0.07 12.44
N LYS A 56 5.75 0.10 13.72
CA LYS A 56 5.41 -1.10 14.51
C LYS A 56 3.91 -1.29 14.56
N VAL A 57 3.50 -2.53 14.74
CA VAL A 57 2.10 -2.88 15.00
C VAL A 57 1.64 -2.23 16.30
N CYS A 58 0.59 -1.43 16.24
CA CYS A 58 -0.05 -0.80 17.39
C CYS A 58 -1.38 -1.48 17.72
N LEU A 59 -1.80 -1.43 18.98
CA LEU A 59 -3.07 -1.99 19.44
C LEU A 59 -4.27 -1.45 18.62
N THR A 60 -4.25 -0.17 18.27
CA THR A 60 -5.31 0.47 17.48
C THR A 60 -5.33 0.05 16.01
N ASN A 61 -4.36 -0.74 15.55
CA ASN A 61 -4.34 -1.30 14.19
C ASN A 61 -5.20 -2.56 14.05
N LEU A 62 -5.54 -3.23 15.15
CA LEU A 62 -6.23 -4.52 15.17
C LEU A 62 -7.59 -4.48 14.45
N ASN A 63 -8.23 -3.33 14.43
CA ASN A 63 -9.55 -3.16 13.80
C ASN A 63 -9.54 -3.25 12.27
N ARG A 64 -8.37 -3.07 11.61
CA ARG A 64 -8.31 -2.95 10.14
C ARG A 64 -7.05 -3.48 9.48
N GLN A 65 -5.97 -3.77 10.21
CA GLN A 65 -4.73 -4.27 9.62
C GLN A 65 -4.62 -5.78 9.82
N ILE A 66 -4.55 -6.54 8.74
CA ILE A 66 -4.52 -8.02 8.77
C ILE A 66 -3.33 -8.58 9.57
N LEU A 67 -2.22 -7.85 9.61
CA LEU A 67 -1.00 -8.23 10.33
C LEU A 67 -1.10 -7.97 11.84
N ALA A 68 -2.05 -7.11 12.24
CA ALA A 68 -2.19 -6.68 13.61
C ALA A 68 -3.02 -7.68 14.42
N THR A 69 -2.38 -8.31 15.40
CA THR A 69 -2.97 -9.20 16.40
C THR A 69 -2.37 -8.87 17.76
N HIS A 70 -3.00 -9.33 18.85
CA HIS A 70 -2.41 -9.17 20.19
C HIS A 70 -0.99 -9.76 20.30
N LYS A 71 -0.66 -10.78 19.50
CA LYS A 71 0.68 -11.41 19.50
C LYS A 71 1.73 -10.59 18.73
N THR A 72 1.29 -9.70 17.84
CA THR A 72 2.19 -8.94 16.96
C THR A 72 2.38 -7.49 17.39
N VAL A 73 1.60 -6.99 18.36
CA VAL A 73 1.76 -5.63 18.90
C VAL A 73 3.20 -5.39 19.35
N GLY A 74 3.79 -4.28 18.92
CA GLY A 74 5.17 -3.87 19.21
C GLY A 74 6.23 -4.40 18.25
N LYS A 75 5.94 -5.40 17.40
CA LYS A 75 6.83 -5.86 16.33
C LYS A 75 6.77 -4.90 15.12
N TYR A 76 7.82 -4.83 14.33
CA TYR A 76 7.77 -4.09 13.06
C TYR A 76 6.79 -4.76 12.09
N LYS A 77 6.02 -3.95 11.36
CA LYS A 77 5.01 -4.47 10.41
C LYS A 77 5.64 -5.30 9.31
N VAL A 78 6.80 -4.89 8.80
CA VAL A 78 7.51 -5.62 7.74
C VAL A 78 8.00 -6.99 8.22
N ASP A 79 8.47 -7.11 9.47
CA ASP A 79 8.91 -8.39 10.03
C ASP A 79 7.73 -9.37 10.21
N VAL A 80 6.58 -8.85 10.68
CA VAL A 80 5.35 -9.64 10.82
C VAL A 80 4.83 -10.09 9.46
N ALA A 81 4.94 -9.22 8.45
CA ALA A 81 4.54 -9.55 7.08
C ALA A 81 5.45 -10.64 6.48
N GLU A 82 6.76 -10.56 6.70
CA GLU A 82 7.72 -11.58 6.27
C GLU A 82 7.41 -12.95 6.89
N GLU A 83 7.25 -13.02 8.23
CA GLU A 83 6.84 -14.25 8.92
C GLU A 83 5.58 -14.85 8.26
N ARG A 84 4.57 -14.01 7.99
CA ARG A 84 3.30 -14.44 7.41
C ARG A 84 3.43 -14.86 5.94
N ILE A 85 4.25 -14.19 5.15
CA ILE A 85 4.50 -14.57 3.76
C ILE A 85 5.12 -15.97 3.71
N HIS A 86 6.11 -16.26 4.55
CA HIS A 86 6.77 -17.57 4.58
C HIS A 86 5.84 -18.70 5.05
N ASP A 87 4.86 -18.41 5.92
CA ASP A 87 3.80 -19.36 6.27
C ASP A 87 2.87 -19.70 5.08
N ILE A 88 2.73 -18.79 4.12
CA ILE A 88 1.88 -18.94 2.93
C ILE A 88 2.68 -19.50 1.74
N ASN A 89 3.83 -18.90 1.48
CA ASN A 89 4.74 -19.19 0.38
C ASN A 89 6.18 -19.26 0.91
N PRO A 90 6.63 -20.44 1.37
CA PRO A 90 7.96 -20.59 1.96
C PRO A 90 9.10 -20.34 0.97
N ASP A 91 8.83 -20.42 -0.35
CA ASP A 91 9.82 -20.21 -1.40
C ASP A 91 9.96 -18.73 -1.81
N ALA A 92 9.10 -17.84 -1.29
CA ALA A 92 9.18 -16.41 -1.61
C ALA A 92 10.44 -15.76 -1.01
N VAL A 93 11.08 -14.91 -1.80
CA VAL A 93 12.13 -14.01 -1.31
C VAL A 93 11.47 -12.76 -0.76
N VAL A 94 11.74 -12.42 0.49
CA VAL A 94 11.18 -11.23 1.13
C VAL A 94 12.32 -10.32 1.59
N ASN A 95 12.30 -9.08 1.10
CA ASN A 95 13.23 -8.04 1.52
C ASN A 95 12.47 -7.03 2.39
N THR A 96 12.90 -6.80 3.61
CA THR A 96 12.24 -5.89 4.56
C THR A 96 13.05 -4.62 4.75
N TYR A 97 12.37 -3.47 4.63
CA TYR A 97 12.97 -2.14 4.80
C TYR A 97 12.19 -1.38 5.87
N LYS A 98 12.83 -1.17 7.04
CA LYS A 98 12.28 -0.40 8.16
C LYS A 98 12.53 1.09 7.91
N THR A 99 11.96 1.60 6.82
CA THR A 99 12.25 2.93 6.29
C THR A 99 10.94 3.68 6.03
N PHE A 100 10.86 4.92 6.55
CA PHE A 100 9.83 5.86 6.15
C PHE A 100 10.16 6.43 4.78
N TYR A 101 9.35 6.11 3.78
CA TYR A 101 9.62 6.52 2.41
C TYR A 101 9.29 8.00 2.18
N MET A 102 10.29 8.76 1.81
CA MET A 102 10.25 10.19 1.48
C MET A 102 11.27 10.50 0.38
N PRO A 103 11.25 11.71 -0.23
CA PRO A 103 12.24 12.08 -1.24
C PRO A 103 13.70 11.95 -0.82
N ASP A 104 14.01 12.16 0.46
CA ASP A 104 15.36 12.05 1.04
C ASP A 104 15.80 10.60 1.30
N THR A 105 14.89 9.63 1.23
CA THR A 105 15.18 8.20 1.35
C THR A 105 14.95 7.44 0.04
N ALA A 106 14.50 8.11 -1.02
CA ALA A 106 14.12 7.48 -2.29
C ALA A 106 15.30 6.80 -2.99
N ASP A 107 16.52 7.35 -2.87
CA ASP A 107 17.74 6.83 -3.48
C ASP A 107 18.15 5.42 -2.96
N GLN A 108 17.52 4.95 -1.88
CA GLN A 108 17.73 3.60 -1.35
C GLN A 108 17.06 2.52 -2.23
N PHE A 109 16.18 2.91 -3.16
CA PHE A 109 15.33 2.01 -3.94
C PHE A 109 15.55 2.20 -5.44
N ASP A 110 16.03 1.15 -6.09
CA ASP A 110 16.18 1.13 -7.54
C ASP A 110 14.90 0.58 -8.19
N PHE A 111 14.06 1.48 -8.68
CA PHE A 111 12.78 1.13 -9.29
C PHE A 111 12.90 0.29 -10.56
N SER A 112 14.04 0.32 -11.24
CA SER A 112 14.27 -0.50 -12.44
C SER A 112 14.29 -2.01 -12.16
N GLN A 113 14.48 -2.40 -10.90
CA GLN A 113 14.50 -3.81 -10.47
C GLN A 113 13.10 -4.37 -10.18
N TYR A 114 12.05 -3.54 -10.19
CA TYR A 114 10.70 -3.96 -9.87
C TYR A 114 9.86 -4.18 -11.13
N ASP A 115 9.16 -5.28 -11.20
CA ASP A 115 8.14 -5.52 -12.23
C ASP A 115 6.87 -4.74 -11.95
N TYR A 116 6.60 -4.42 -10.68
CA TYR A 116 5.45 -3.64 -10.26
C TYR A 116 5.68 -2.95 -8.92
N VAL A 117 5.11 -1.75 -8.76
CA VAL A 117 5.14 -0.98 -7.52
C VAL A 117 3.72 -0.77 -7.01
N VAL A 118 3.51 -1.03 -5.71
CA VAL A 118 2.27 -0.72 -5.01
C VAL A 118 2.53 0.42 -4.02
N ASP A 119 1.86 1.54 -4.25
CA ASP A 119 1.86 2.69 -3.35
C ASP A 119 0.64 2.60 -2.40
N ALA A 120 0.89 2.19 -1.16
CA ALA A 120 -0.09 2.11 -0.08
C ALA A 120 0.27 3.00 1.12
N ILE A 121 1.20 3.96 0.95
CA ILE A 121 1.51 4.97 1.97
C ILE A 121 0.43 6.06 2.01
N ASP A 122 0.44 6.91 3.02
CA ASP A 122 -0.57 7.96 3.22
C ASP A 122 -0.03 9.40 3.03
N THR A 123 1.29 9.57 2.94
CA THR A 123 1.91 10.88 2.78
C THR A 123 1.92 11.36 1.33
N VAL A 124 1.41 12.56 1.09
CA VAL A 124 1.35 13.14 -0.28
C VAL A 124 2.74 13.28 -0.90
N LYS A 125 3.74 13.73 -0.13
CA LYS A 125 5.11 13.92 -0.63
C LYS A 125 5.73 12.58 -1.07
N GLY A 126 5.61 11.53 -0.24
CA GLY A 126 6.09 10.21 -0.59
C GLY A 126 5.37 9.63 -1.80
N LYS A 127 4.04 9.75 -1.88
CA LYS A 127 3.26 9.31 -3.05
C LYS A 127 3.71 9.98 -4.35
N LEU A 128 3.94 11.27 -4.31
CA LEU A 128 4.42 11.99 -5.49
C LEU A 128 5.80 11.49 -5.92
N GLU A 129 6.70 11.27 -4.96
CA GLU A 129 8.03 10.73 -5.24
C GLU A 129 7.97 9.31 -5.83
N LEU A 130 7.14 8.41 -5.26
CA LEU A 130 6.91 7.08 -5.81
C LEU A 130 6.49 7.12 -7.27
N VAL A 131 5.53 7.99 -7.61
CA VAL A 131 5.05 8.14 -8.98
C VAL A 131 6.15 8.68 -9.90
N MET A 132 6.93 9.66 -9.45
CA MET A 132 8.01 10.23 -10.25
C MET A 132 9.13 9.23 -10.51
N GLN A 133 9.54 8.47 -9.50
CA GLN A 133 10.57 7.41 -9.63
C GLN A 133 10.09 6.28 -10.57
N ALA A 134 8.84 5.81 -10.38
CA ALA A 134 8.26 4.79 -11.26
C ALA A 134 8.18 5.26 -12.72
N GLN A 135 7.84 6.53 -12.97
CA GLN A 135 7.82 7.07 -14.32
C GLN A 135 9.21 7.21 -14.94
N ALA A 136 10.19 7.64 -14.14
CA ALA A 136 11.56 7.80 -14.61
C ALA A 136 12.17 6.47 -15.11
N THR A 137 11.80 5.35 -14.49
CA THR A 137 12.26 4.00 -14.86
C THR A 137 11.31 3.25 -15.79
N GLY A 138 10.10 3.77 -16.02
CA GLY A 138 9.05 3.07 -16.77
C GLY A 138 8.40 1.91 -16.01
N THR A 139 8.61 1.81 -14.70
CA THR A 139 8.07 0.75 -13.85
C THR A 139 6.55 0.94 -13.63
N PRO A 140 5.73 -0.10 -13.86
CA PRO A 140 4.30 -0.02 -13.58
C PRO A 140 4.01 0.24 -12.10
N ILE A 141 3.07 1.15 -11.83
CA ILE A 141 2.66 1.51 -10.47
C ILE A 141 1.15 1.58 -10.33
N ILE A 142 0.64 1.17 -9.17
CA ILE A 142 -0.72 1.45 -8.72
C ILE A 142 -0.68 2.20 -7.39
N SER A 143 -1.42 3.29 -7.27
CA SER A 143 -1.45 4.11 -6.05
C SER A 143 -2.82 4.06 -5.38
N CYS A 144 -2.85 3.69 -4.11
CA CYS A 144 -4.07 3.66 -3.32
C CYS A 144 -4.37 5.05 -2.76
N MET A 145 -5.59 5.53 -3.01
CA MET A 145 -6.06 6.83 -2.50
C MET A 145 -6.63 6.68 -1.08
N GLY A 146 -7.25 7.71 -0.55
CA GLY A 146 -7.79 7.70 0.81
C GLY A 146 -8.95 6.72 0.99
N ALA A 147 -8.77 5.74 1.88
CA ALA A 147 -9.79 4.75 2.26
C ALA A 147 -10.30 4.92 3.70
N GLY A 148 -9.79 5.90 4.45
CA GLY A 148 -10.22 6.16 5.83
C GLY A 148 -11.62 6.74 5.93
N ASN A 149 -12.32 6.44 7.05
CA ASN A 149 -13.66 6.94 7.38
C ASN A 149 -14.72 6.58 6.33
N LYS A 150 -14.66 5.35 5.80
CA LYS A 150 -15.57 4.80 4.79
C LYS A 150 -16.02 3.41 5.21
N LEU A 151 -17.25 3.06 4.90
CA LEU A 151 -17.88 1.80 5.29
C LEU A 151 -18.26 0.92 4.08
N ASP A 152 -18.47 1.54 2.92
CA ASP A 152 -18.89 0.82 1.72
C ASP A 152 -17.68 0.37 0.87
N ALA A 153 -17.29 -0.89 1.03
CA ALA A 153 -16.24 -1.50 0.22
C ALA A 153 -16.63 -1.64 -1.26
N SER A 154 -17.93 -1.67 -1.58
CA SER A 154 -18.40 -1.79 -2.97
C SER A 154 -18.21 -0.50 -3.79
N ALA A 155 -17.99 0.63 -3.11
CA ALA A 155 -17.70 1.91 -3.73
C ALA A 155 -16.22 2.10 -4.14
N LEU A 156 -15.37 1.08 -3.92
CA LEU A 156 -13.98 1.09 -4.38
C LEU A 156 -13.91 0.81 -5.88
N GLU A 157 -13.10 1.59 -6.59
CA GLU A 157 -12.87 1.46 -8.02
C GLU A 157 -11.40 1.57 -8.39
N VAL A 158 -11.03 0.90 -9.49
CA VAL A 158 -9.75 1.12 -10.17
C VAL A 158 -9.99 2.08 -11.32
N ALA A 159 -9.25 3.19 -11.38
CA ALA A 159 -9.39 4.20 -12.41
C ALA A 159 -8.04 4.87 -12.74
N ASP A 160 -8.03 5.73 -13.75
CA ASP A 160 -6.97 6.73 -13.87
C ASP A 160 -7.19 7.83 -12.83
N ILE A 161 -6.10 8.42 -12.33
CA ILE A 161 -6.16 9.50 -11.33
C ILE A 161 -7.01 10.68 -11.84
N TYR A 162 -7.02 10.93 -13.14
CA TYR A 162 -7.76 12.03 -13.75
C TYR A 162 -9.27 11.78 -13.89
N ASP A 163 -9.69 10.52 -13.79
CA ASP A 163 -11.09 10.09 -13.80
C ASP A 163 -11.70 9.96 -12.40
N THR A 164 -10.90 10.23 -11.35
CA THR A 164 -11.37 10.12 -9.97
C THR A 164 -12.27 11.28 -9.54
N SER A 165 -13.18 11.01 -8.63
CA SER A 165 -14.10 11.98 -8.03
C SER A 165 -14.14 11.83 -6.50
N VAL A 166 -14.82 12.75 -5.81
CA VAL A 166 -15.13 12.71 -4.35
C VAL A 166 -13.88 12.69 -3.44
N CYS A 167 -12.89 11.83 -3.66
CA CYS A 167 -11.75 11.63 -2.78
C CYS A 167 -10.86 12.88 -2.66
N PRO A 168 -10.68 13.47 -1.45
CA PRO A 168 -9.84 14.67 -1.26
C PRO A 168 -8.37 14.42 -1.59
N LEU A 169 -7.82 13.25 -1.22
CA LEU A 169 -6.43 12.90 -1.54
C LEU A 169 -6.22 12.80 -3.05
N ALA A 170 -7.13 12.16 -3.78
CA ALA A 170 -7.05 12.08 -5.23
C ALA A 170 -7.09 13.47 -5.88
N ARG A 171 -7.87 14.41 -5.33
CA ARG A 171 -7.91 15.81 -5.81
C ARG A 171 -6.56 16.50 -5.66
N VAL A 172 -5.90 16.35 -4.51
CA VAL A 172 -4.56 16.90 -4.27
C VAL A 172 -3.54 16.24 -5.22
N MET A 173 -3.54 14.92 -5.30
CA MET A 173 -2.63 14.17 -6.18
C MET A 173 -2.79 14.59 -7.65
N ARG A 174 -4.04 14.71 -8.17
CA ARG A 174 -4.29 15.21 -9.55
C ARG A 174 -3.66 16.57 -9.80
N ALA A 175 -3.84 17.52 -8.87
CA ALA A 175 -3.30 18.86 -9.02
C ALA A 175 -1.77 18.86 -9.08
N GLU A 176 -1.14 18.12 -8.17
CA GLU A 176 0.32 18.05 -8.07
C GLU A 176 0.96 17.25 -9.21
N LEU A 177 0.35 16.16 -9.64
CA LEU A 177 0.84 15.34 -10.76
C LEU A 177 0.71 16.08 -12.09
N ARG A 178 -0.37 16.87 -12.28
CA ARG A 178 -0.53 17.70 -13.48
C ARG A 178 0.58 18.75 -13.61
N LYS A 179 0.98 19.39 -12.51
CA LYS A 179 2.12 20.34 -12.49
C LYS A 179 3.44 19.69 -12.87
N ARG A 180 3.59 18.38 -12.59
CA ARG A 180 4.78 17.57 -12.89
C ARG A 180 4.74 16.89 -14.26
N GLY A 181 3.69 17.14 -15.06
CA GLY A 181 3.55 16.60 -16.41
C GLY A 181 3.18 15.10 -16.45
N VAL A 182 2.75 14.51 -15.32
CA VAL A 182 2.25 13.12 -15.26
C VAL A 182 0.93 13.03 -16.00
N LYS A 183 0.84 12.19 -17.02
CA LYS A 183 -0.36 12.06 -17.86
C LYS A 183 -1.33 10.99 -17.39
N HIS A 184 -0.82 9.94 -16.77
CA HIS A 184 -1.58 8.77 -16.36
C HIS A 184 -1.05 8.23 -15.04
N LEU A 185 -1.95 7.80 -14.15
CA LEU A 185 -1.62 7.03 -12.96
C LEU A 185 -2.79 6.12 -12.62
N LYS A 186 -2.56 4.82 -12.60
CA LYS A 186 -3.54 3.85 -12.11
C LYS A 186 -3.72 4.01 -10.61
N VAL A 187 -4.96 4.17 -10.16
CA VAL A 187 -5.28 4.33 -8.74
C VAL A 187 -6.43 3.43 -8.31
N VAL A 188 -6.45 3.10 -7.02
CA VAL A 188 -7.64 2.58 -6.33
C VAL A 188 -8.19 3.70 -5.47
N TYR A 189 -9.47 4.03 -5.63
CA TYR A 189 -10.13 5.05 -4.82
C TYR A 189 -11.58 4.67 -4.54
N SER A 190 -12.21 5.34 -3.60
CA SER A 190 -13.63 5.13 -3.30
C SER A 190 -14.43 6.38 -3.65
N LYS A 191 -15.60 6.18 -4.25
CA LYS A 191 -16.60 7.22 -4.52
C LYS A 191 -17.43 7.57 -3.28
N GLU A 192 -17.29 6.83 -2.20
CA GLU A 192 -17.99 7.13 -0.95
C GLU A 192 -17.46 8.42 -0.33
N PRO A 193 -18.31 9.37 0.08
CA PRO A 193 -17.89 10.48 0.93
C PRO A 193 -17.37 9.97 2.26
N ALA A 194 -16.26 10.53 2.75
CA ALA A 194 -15.74 10.17 4.06
C ALA A 194 -16.71 10.63 5.16
N LEU A 195 -16.98 9.76 6.12
CA LEU A 195 -17.76 10.10 7.32
C LEU A 195 -16.96 11.07 8.20
N THR A 196 -17.68 11.99 8.84
CA THR A 196 -17.09 12.84 9.89
C THR A 196 -16.97 12.01 11.16
N PRO A 197 -15.77 11.85 11.74
CA PRO A 197 -15.60 11.15 13.01
C PRO A 197 -16.45 11.83 14.12
N ILE A 198 -17.02 11.01 14.99
CA ILE A 198 -17.64 11.48 16.24
C ILE A 198 -16.49 11.64 17.23
N ASP A 199 -16.15 12.89 17.56
CA ASP A 199 -15.06 13.21 18.47
C ASP A 199 -15.55 13.19 19.92
N ASP A 200 -15.74 11.99 20.48
CA ASP A 200 -16.11 11.79 21.88
C ASP A 200 -14.99 11.17 22.75
N MET A 201 -13.80 10.99 22.16
CA MET A 201 -12.69 10.30 22.82
C MET A 201 -11.36 11.05 22.68
N THR A 202 -10.80 11.48 23.81
CA THR A 202 -9.40 11.93 23.90
C THR A 202 -8.47 10.73 24.04
N ILE A 203 -8.17 10.04 22.94
CA ILE A 203 -7.20 8.94 22.93
C ILE A 203 -5.94 9.39 22.19
N SER A 204 -4.85 9.62 22.91
CA SER A 204 -3.52 9.75 22.32
C SER A 204 -2.76 8.43 22.50
N CYS A 205 -2.35 7.79 21.41
CA CYS A 205 -1.35 6.75 21.43
C CYS A 205 -0.01 7.37 21.00
N GLY A 206 0.99 7.36 21.88
CA GLY A 206 2.28 8.04 21.65
C GLY A 206 3.12 7.51 20.51
N THR A 207 2.71 6.42 19.84
CA THR A 207 3.39 5.80 18.70
C THR A 207 2.48 5.61 17.49
N CYS A 208 1.17 5.81 17.65
CA CYS A 208 0.20 5.76 16.58
C CYS A 208 -0.43 7.15 16.48
N LEU A 209 -0.11 7.88 15.43
CA LEU A 209 -0.88 9.07 15.07
C LEU A 209 -2.32 8.62 14.80
N LEU A 210 -3.12 8.57 15.87
CA LEU A 210 -4.54 8.63 15.70
C LEU A 210 -4.85 9.90 14.93
N TYR A 211 -5.80 9.86 14.05
CA TYR A 211 -6.31 10.90 13.15
C TYR A 211 -6.75 12.22 13.86
N THR A 212 -6.17 12.54 15.00
CA THR A 212 -6.41 13.77 15.77
C THR A 212 -5.41 14.87 15.46
N SER A 213 -4.26 14.59 14.82
CA SER A 213 -3.50 15.68 14.21
C SER A 213 -4.20 16.06 12.91
N PRO A 214 -4.38 17.37 12.63
CA PRO A 214 -4.96 17.82 11.38
C PRO A 214 -4.12 17.25 10.24
N SER A 215 -4.71 16.29 9.55
CA SER A 215 -4.13 15.75 8.32
C SER A 215 -3.99 16.94 7.36
N PRO A 216 -2.90 17.00 6.54
CA PRO A 216 -2.86 17.92 5.39
C PRO A 216 -4.08 17.78 4.46
N ARG A 217 -4.96 16.82 4.74
CA ARG A 217 -6.24 16.55 4.09
C ARG A 217 -7.41 17.31 4.72
N ASP A 218 -7.20 17.92 5.88
CA ASP A 218 -8.26 18.68 6.56
C ASP A 218 -8.36 20.07 5.96
N PRO A 219 -9.53 20.47 5.37
CA PRO A 219 -9.67 21.78 4.73
C PRO A 219 -9.64 22.96 5.72
N LYS A 220 -9.44 22.72 7.01
CA LYS A 220 -9.38 23.75 8.06
C LYS A 220 -7.97 24.12 8.52
N THR A 221 -6.93 23.54 7.93
CA THR A 221 -5.53 23.89 8.20
C THR A 221 -4.90 24.60 7.00
N SER A 222 -5.48 25.72 6.61
CA SER A 222 -4.83 26.73 5.77
C SER A 222 -4.48 27.94 6.61
#